data_90ff400186a789cad952d11da3dab890
#
_entry.id   90ff400186a789cad952d11da3dab890
#
_cell.length_a   1.000
_cell.length_b   1.000
_cell.length_c   1.000
_cell.angle_alpha   90.00
_cell.angle_beta   90.00
_cell.angle_gamma   90.00
#
_symmetry.space_group_name_H-M   'P 1'
#
loop_
_entity.id
_entity.type
_entity.pdbx_description
1 polymer ?
#
loop_
_entity_poly.entity_id
_entity_poly.type
_entity_poly.pdbx_seq_one_letter_code
_entity_poly.pdbx_strand_id
1 'polypeptide(L)'
;LVKNREPDVITINGDINYGMLAEAGVFHDFTDDEIVDKLNPGMVKIAKSLVQTEDQSKKRLYAIPYAGNASGYIINADVWEAAGEDPDNPPQTWSEFIALLKRFKAKGITPIEASTADPWTLQAPLSSLNSTLVPESEYSKLKDGSKTFSDLWSTVSDELIEIYQNYTQKNPAVTYQQATQDLAGGKAAILPLGTY
;
A
#
# COMPACT_ATOMS: atom_id res chain seq x y z
N LEU A 1 -23.63 -10.46 -11.04
CA LEU A 1 -23.40 -11.77 -11.69
C LEU A 1 -24.53 -12.78 -11.37
N VAL A 2 -25.13 -12.75 -10.19
CA VAL A 2 -26.12 -13.75 -9.76
C VAL A 2 -27.52 -13.54 -10.37
N LYS A 3 -27.78 -12.41 -11.03
CA LYS A 3 -29.14 -12.04 -11.52
C LYS A 3 -29.19 -11.75 -13.02
N ASN A 4 -28.20 -12.14 -13.83
CA ASN A 4 -28.11 -11.82 -15.27
C ASN A 4 -28.41 -10.33 -15.57
N ARG A 5 -27.77 -9.43 -14.78
CA ARG A 5 -27.87 -7.98 -14.92
C ARG A 5 -26.48 -7.39 -14.72
N GLU A 6 -25.53 -7.88 -15.50
CA GLU A 6 -24.18 -7.33 -15.52
C GLU A 6 -24.21 -5.95 -16.19
N PRO A 7 -23.50 -4.96 -15.63
CA PRO A 7 -23.25 -3.69 -16.33
C PRO A 7 -22.31 -3.91 -17.51
N ASP A 8 -22.44 -3.09 -18.55
CA ASP A 8 -21.53 -3.13 -19.71
C ASP A 8 -20.11 -2.69 -19.33
N VAL A 9 -19.99 -1.81 -18.33
CA VAL A 9 -18.71 -1.31 -17.80
C VAL A 9 -18.77 -1.29 -16.28
N ILE A 10 -17.68 -1.73 -15.65
CA ILE A 10 -17.52 -1.73 -14.19
C ILE A 10 -16.19 -1.03 -13.81
N THR A 11 -16.22 -0.21 -12.77
CA THR A 11 -15.00 0.34 -12.14
C THR A 11 -14.75 -0.41 -10.83
N ILE A 12 -13.57 -0.99 -10.71
CA ILE A 12 -13.15 -1.74 -9.52
C ILE A 12 -11.69 -1.43 -9.19
N ASN A 13 -11.29 -1.72 -7.96
CA ASN A 13 -9.89 -1.66 -7.57
C ASN A 13 -9.09 -2.76 -8.27
N GLY A 14 -7.82 -2.45 -8.60
CA GLY A 14 -6.83 -3.44 -9.05
C GLY A 14 -6.33 -4.26 -7.87
N ASP A 15 -7.14 -5.20 -7.41
CA ASP A 15 -6.88 -6.10 -6.28
C ASP A 15 -7.25 -7.55 -6.61
N ILE A 16 -7.32 -8.40 -5.59
CA ILE A 16 -7.66 -9.81 -5.74
C ILE A 16 -9.05 -10.03 -6.37
N ASN A 17 -10.02 -9.11 -6.13
CA ASN A 17 -11.37 -9.24 -6.70
C ASN A 17 -11.34 -9.07 -8.22
N TYR A 18 -10.52 -8.14 -8.73
CA TYR A 18 -10.27 -8.03 -10.16
C TYR A 18 -9.71 -9.36 -10.73
N GLY A 19 -8.67 -9.91 -10.10
CA GLY A 19 -8.06 -11.17 -10.53
C GLY A 19 -9.06 -12.32 -10.59
N MET A 20 -9.87 -12.49 -9.54
CA MET A 20 -10.91 -13.53 -9.47
C MET A 20 -11.99 -13.39 -10.56
N LEU A 21 -12.44 -12.17 -10.85
CA LEU A 21 -13.43 -11.92 -11.91
C LEU A 21 -12.84 -12.13 -13.31
N ALA A 22 -11.57 -11.76 -13.50
CA ALA A 22 -10.83 -12.02 -14.74
C ALA A 22 -10.71 -13.52 -15.03
N GLU A 23 -10.37 -14.32 -14.01
CA GLU A 23 -10.29 -15.78 -14.12
C GLU A 23 -11.65 -16.42 -14.41
N ALA A 24 -12.71 -15.87 -13.87
CA ALA A 24 -14.09 -16.31 -14.14
C ALA A 24 -14.58 -15.99 -15.56
N GLY A 25 -13.76 -15.32 -16.38
CA GLY A 25 -14.09 -14.99 -17.77
C GLY A 25 -15.16 -13.92 -17.91
N VAL A 26 -15.30 -13.05 -16.90
CA VAL A 26 -16.35 -12.01 -16.87
C VAL A 26 -15.97 -10.82 -17.77
N PHE A 27 -14.66 -10.57 -17.95
CA PHE A 27 -14.17 -9.36 -18.60
C PHE A 27 -13.70 -9.61 -20.02
N HIS A 28 -13.78 -8.55 -20.85
CA HIS A 28 -13.13 -8.51 -22.15
C HIS A 28 -11.61 -8.57 -22.02
N ASP A 29 -10.95 -9.30 -22.91
CA ASP A 29 -9.49 -9.35 -23.02
C ASP A 29 -8.98 -8.23 -23.92
N PHE A 30 -8.33 -7.23 -23.31
CA PHE A 30 -7.78 -6.07 -24.00
C PHE A 30 -6.35 -6.27 -24.51
N THR A 31 -5.74 -7.45 -24.29
CA THR A 31 -4.27 -7.63 -24.48
C THR A 31 -3.77 -7.21 -25.86
N ASP A 32 -4.57 -7.43 -26.88
CA ASP A 32 -4.24 -7.14 -28.28
C ASP A 32 -4.97 -5.91 -28.84
N ASP A 33 -5.67 -5.16 -27.99
CA ASP A 33 -6.38 -3.95 -28.39
C ASP A 33 -5.42 -2.75 -28.52
N GLU A 34 -5.64 -1.89 -29.51
CA GLU A 34 -4.84 -0.67 -29.77
C GLU A 34 -4.77 0.29 -28.57
N ILE A 35 -5.72 0.20 -27.64
CA ILE A 35 -5.74 1.04 -26.42
C ILE A 35 -4.52 0.76 -25.53
N VAL A 36 -3.97 -0.46 -25.56
CA VAL A 36 -2.84 -0.88 -24.72
C VAL A 36 -1.61 -0.04 -24.95
N ASP A 37 -1.35 0.36 -26.20
CA ASP A 37 -0.21 1.20 -26.58
C ASP A 37 -0.28 2.62 -25.96
N LYS A 38 -1.46 3.04 -25.52
CA LYS A 38 -1.70 4.35 -24.88
C LYS A 38 -1.65 4.28 -23.34
N LEU A 39 -1.57 3.09 -22.77
CA LEU A 39 -1.57 2.88 -21.32
C LEU A 39 -0.15 2.96 -20.74
N ASN A 40 -0.07 3.31 -19.46
CA ASN A 40 1.20 3.24 -18.74
C ASN A 40 1.67 1.78 -18.64
N PRO A 41 2.87 1.43 -19.16
CA PRO A 41 3.34 0.03 -19.18
C PRO A 41 3.47 -0.60 -17.80
N GLY A 42 3.82 0.17 -16.76
CA GLY A 42 3.88 -0.28 -15.38
C GLY A 42 2.50 -0.71 -14.86
N MET A 43 1.47 0.07 -15.16
CA MET A 43 0.10 -0.24 -14.77
C MET A 43 -0.45 -1.46 -15.51
N VAL A 44 -0.11 -1.62 -16.80
CA VAL A 44 -0.42 -2.82 -17.59
C VAL A 44 0.22 -4.06 -16.96
N LYS A 45 1.51 -3.96 -16.58
CA LYS A 45 2.23 -5.06 -15.90
C LYS A 45 1.55 -5.45 -14.58
N ILE A 46 1.16 -4.47 -13.77
CA ILE A 46 0.44 -4.69 -12.51
C ILE A 46 -0.89 -5.40 -12.78
N ALA A 47 -1.72 -4.88 -13.69
CA ALA A 47 -3.02 -5.48 -14.02
C ALA A 47 -2.90 -6.93 -14.48
N LYS A 48 -1.91 -7.24 -15.33
CA LYS A 48 -1.62 -8.62 -15.75
C LYS A 48 -1.16 -9.50 -14.60
N SER A 49 -0.39 -8.98 -13.65
CA SER A 49 0.12 -9.75 -12.50
C SER A 49 -0.96 -10.17 -11.51
N LEU A 50 -2.06 -9.43 -11.46
CA LEU A 50 -3.19 -9.73 -10.57
C LEU A 50 -4.04 -10.92 -11.03
N VAL A 51 -3.91 -11.35 -12.29
CA VAL A 51 -4.58 -12.55 -12.79
C VAL A 51 -3.86 -13.79 -12.23
N GLN A 52 -4.58 -14.59 -11.47
CA GLN A 52 -4.06 -15.73 -10.70
C GLN A 52 -3.88 -16.96 -11.61
N THR A 53 -2.88 -16.96 -12.47
CA THR A 53 -2.56 -18.12 -13.29
C THR A 53 -1.08 -18.52 -13.17
N GLU A 54 -0.80 -19.81 -13.13
CA GLU A 54 0.57 -20.31 -13.14
C GLU A 54 1.21 -20.22 -14.53
N ASP A 55 0.39 -20.29 -15.57
CA ASP A 55 0.80 -20.13 -16.95
C ASP A 55 0.96 -18.64 -17.30
N GLN A 56 2.20 -18.18 -17.36
CA GLN A 56 2.52 -16.78 -17.65
C GLN A 56 2.00 -16.32 -19.03
N SER A 57 1.82 -17.23 -19.98
CA SER A 57 1.24 -16.91 -21.30
C SER A 57 -0.23 -16.51 -21.22
N LYS A 58 -0.92 -16.92 -20.14
CA LYS A 58 -2.32 -16.61 -19.87
C LYS A 58 -2.51 -15.38 -18.98
N LYS A 59 -1.44 -14.69 -18.57
CA LYS A 59 -1.54 -13.40 -17.87
C LYS A 59 -1.94 -12.31 -18.88
N ARG A 60 -3.23 -12.25 -19.15
CA ARG A 60 -3.85 -11.34 -20.10
C ARG A 60 -4.28 -10.04 -19.43
N LEU A 61 -4.61 -9.01 -20.20
CA LEU A 61 -5.08 -7.72 -19.70
C LEU A 61 -6.62 -7.67 -19.79
N TYR A 62 -7.30 -7.71 -18.66
CA TYR A 62 -8.75 -7.69 -18.58
C TYR A 62 -9.32 -6.38 -18.04
N ALA A 63 -8.50 -5.36 -17.90
CA ALA A 63 -8.93 -4.02 -17.47
C ALA A 63 -8.10 -2.94 -18.15
N ILE A 64 -8.70 -1.75 -18.27
CA ILE A 64 -8.02 -0.52 -18.66
C ILE A 64 -7.66 0.24 -17.39
N PRO A 65 -6.39 0.22 -16.94
CA PRO A 65 -5.96 0.96 -15.76
C PRO A 65 -5.93 2.46 -16.07
N TYR A 66 -6.93 3.19 -15.59
CA TYR A 66 -7.07 4.63 -15.81
C TYR A 66 -6.53 5.50 -14.67
N ALA A 67 -6.29 4.92 -13.50
CA ALA A 67 -5.72 5.57 -12.33
C ALA A 67 -4.81 4.59 -11.57
N GLY A 68 -3.82 5.13 -10.90
CA GLY A 68 -2.90 4.36 -10.05
C GLY A 68 -2.58 5.11 -8.77
N ASN A 69 -2.37 4.37 -7.70
CA ASN A 69 -1.97 4.89 -6.40
C ASN A 69 -0.56 4.42 -6.07
N ALA A 70 0.17 5.24 -5.32
CA ALA A 70 1.40 4.85 -4.68
C ALA A 70 1.16 4.70 -3.17
N SER A 71 1.65 3.62 -2.57
CA SER A 71 1.68 3.43 -1.13
C SER A 71 3.06 3.80 -0.58
N GLY A 72 3.08 4.34 0.64
CA GLY A 72 4.31 4.76 1.31
C GLY A 72 3.99 5.53 2.57
N TYR A 73 4.58 6.71 2.73
CA TYR A 73 4.18 7.66 3.75
C TYR A 73 4.13 9.09 3.19
N ILE A 74 3.12 9.82 3.62
CA ILE A 74 2.93 11.22 3.29
C ILE A 74 3.50 12.04 4.44
N ILE A 75 4.21 13.12 4.15
CA ILE A 75 4.84 13.98 5.14
C ILE A 75 4.22 15.37 5.16
N ASN A 76 4.30 16.03 6.31
CA ASN A 76 4.12 17.47 6.39
C ASN A 76 5.50 18.14 6.36
N ALA A 77 5.87 18.74 5.23
CA ALA A 77 7.19 19.33 5.02
C ALA A 77 7.48 20.46 6.02
N ASP A 78 6.50 21.31 6.31
CA ASP A 78 6.66 22.43 7.26
C ASP A 78 7.01 21.92 8.67
N VAL A 79 6.38 20.80 9.09
CA VAL A 79 6.66 20.17 10.39
C VAL A 79 8.08 19.59 10.40
N TRP A 80 8.52 18.99 9.30
CA TRP A 80 9.88 18.45 9.19
C TRP A 80 10.92 19.58 9.29
N GLU A 81 10.76 20.64 8.48
CA GLU A 81 11.66 21.81 8.48
C GLU A 81 11.71 22.49 9.85
N ALA A 82 10.54 22.71 10.49
CA ALA A 82 10.49 23.25 11.84
C ALA A 82 11.17 22.35 12.88
N ALA A 83 11.21 21.06 12.62
CA ALA A 83 11.97 20.10 13.41
C ALA A 83 13.47 20.07 13.06
N GLY A 84 13.93 20.77 12.02
CA GLY A 84 15.31 20.74 11.54
C GLY A 84 15.64 19.46 10.77
N GLU A 85 14.62 18.81 10.20
CA GLU A 85 14.76 17.66 9.31
C GLU A 85 14.56 18.12 7.86
N ASP A 86 15.21 17.46 6.92
CA ASP A 86 15.13 17.78 5.50
C ASP A 86 14.06 16.92 4.81
N PRO A 87 12.93 17.49 4.35
CA PRO A 87 11.89 16.74 3.67
C PRO A 87 12.31 16.21 2.29
N ASP A 88 13.32 16.82 1.65
CA ASP A 88 13.82 16.41 0.34
C ASP A 88 14.85 15.26 0.44
N ASN A 89 15.31 14.97 1.65
CA ASN A 89 16.27 13.90 1.90
C ASN A 89 15.75 12.91 2.98
N PRO A 90 14.69 12.16 2.67
CA PRO A 90 14.07 11.24 3.62
C PRO A 90 14.99 10.06 3.93
N PRO A 91 14.80 9.40 5.10
CA PRO A 91 15.56 8.24 5.49
C PRO A 91 15.50 7.13 4.43
N GLN A 92 16.65 6.50 4.16
CA GLN A 92 16.80 5.46 3.15
C GLN A 92 16.79 4.04 3.75
N THR A 93 16.97 3.95 5.07
CA THR A 93 17.01 2.69 5.81
C THR A 93 16.01 2.71 6.96
N TRP A 94 15.62 1.51 7.41
CA TRP A 94 14.74 1.38 8.58
C TRP A 94 15.33 2.02 9.83
N SER A 95 16.61 1.81 10.08
CA SER A 95 17.29 2.39 11.25
C SER A 95 17.29 3.93 11.23
N GLU A 96 17.49 4.53 10.06
CA GLU A 96 17.39 5.99 9.88
C GLU A 96 15.96 6.48 10.10
N PHE A 97 14.96 5.72 9.61
CA PHE A 97 13.56 6.05 9.80
C PHE A 97 13.19 6.03 11.29
N ILE A 98 13.54 4.98 12.02
CA ILE A 98 13.29 4.90 13.46
C ILE A 98 14.05 6.02 14.21
N ALA A 99 15.29 6.36 13.79
CA ALA A 99 16.03 7.48 14.39
C ALA A 99 15.31 8.82 14.15
N LEU A 100 14.75 9.03 12.97
CA LEU A 100 13.91 10.21 12.64
C LEU A 100 12.68 10.27 13.55
N LEU A 101 11.95 9.18 13.70
CA LEU A 101 10.77 9.14 14.58
C LEU A 101 11.13 9.47 16.04
N LYS A 102 12.26 8.99 16.52
CA LYS A 102 12.78 9.34 17.86
C LYS A 102 13.08 10.84 17.99
N ARG A 103 13.65 11.47 16.95
CA ARG A 103 13.92 12.92 16.95
C ARG A 103 12.63 13.74 16.99
N PHE A 104 11.60 13.40 16.21
CA PHE A 104 10.29 14.05 16.29
C PHE A 104 9.70 13.93 17.70
N LYS A 105 9.69 12.72 18.25
CA LYS A 105 9.15 12.45 19.59
C LYS A 105 9.89 13.23 20.67
N ALA A 106 11.21 13.35 20.59
CA ALA A 106 12.01 14.13 21.52
C ALA A 106 11.72 15.65 21.48
N LYS A 107 11.21 16.15 20.33
CA LYS A 107 10.76 17.52 20.14
C LYS A 107 9.29 17.74 20.48
N GLY A 108 8.60 16.73 21.00
CA GLY A 108 7.19 16.79 21.33
C GLY A 108 6.26 16.77 20.12
N ILE A 109 6.76 16.42 18.93
CA ILE A 109 5.99 16.27 17.72
C ILE A 109 5.45 14.83 17.67
N THR A 110 4.18 14.65 17.31
CA THR A 110 3.64 13.33 16.99
C THR A 110 4.33 12.80 15.73
N PRO A 111 5.16 11.74 15.80
CA PRO A 111 5.90 11.30 14.62
C PRO A 111 4.99 10.79 13.52
N ILE A 112 4.01 9.96 13.87
CA ILE A 112 3.09 9.30 12.94
C ILE A 112 1.65 9.52 13.39
N GLU A 113 0.82 10.00 12.49
CA GLU A 113 -0.62 9.97 12.64
C GLU A 113 -1.16 8.66 12.07
N ALA A 114 -1.96 7.93 12.83
CA ALA A 114 -2.51 6.65 12.43
C ALA A 114 -4.03 6.67 12.50
N SER A 115 -4.69 6.30 11.39
CA SER A 115 -6.17 6.26 11.31
C SER A 115 -6.72 4.93 11.81
N THR A 116 -6.50 4.66 13.10
CA THR A 116 -6.81 3.36 13.73
C THR A 116 -8.30 3.06 13.88
N ALA A 117 -9.19 4.06 13.72
CA ALA A 117 -10.63 3.83 13.65
C ALA A 117 -11.07 3.22 12.30
N ASP A 118 -10.22 3.31 11.27
CA ASP A 118 -10.48 2.77 9.93
C ASP A 118 -9.48 1.64 9.62
N PRO A 119 -9.76 0.38 9.98
CA PRO A 119 -8.79 -0.72 9.91
C PRO A 119 -8.17 -0.97 8.52
N TRP A 120 -8.89 -0.61 7.44
CA TRP A 120 -8.37 -0.75 6.08
C TRP A 120 -7.09 0.07 5.83
N THR A 121 -6.90 1.17 6.56
CA THR A 121 -5.71 2.05 6.43
C THR A 121 -4.42 1.36 6.87
N LEU A 122 -4.52 0.34 7.72
CA LEU A 122 -3.38 -0.47 8.15
C LEU A 122 -2.77 -1.31 7.03
N GLN A 123 -3.51 -1.51 5.94
CA GLN A 123 -3.02 -2.26 4.78
C GLN A 123 -1.88 -1.52 4.06
N ALA A 124 -1.88 -0.19 4.03
CA ALA A 124 -0.84 0.57 3.34
C ALA A 124 0.55 0.39 3.99
N PRO A 125 0.75 0.65 5.30
CA PRO A 125 2.03 0.42 5.94
C PRO A 125 2.42 -1.06 5.98
N LEU A 126 1.47 -1.98 6.17
CA LEU A 126 1.72 -3.41 6.10
C LEU A 126 2.24 -3.82 4.71
N SER A 127 1.60 -3.37 3.64
CA SER A 127 1.99 -3.68 2.27
C SER A 127 3.36 -3.08 1.92
N SER A 128 3.63 -1.86 2.37
CA SER A 128 4.92 -1.18 2.14
C SER A 128 6.07 -1.90 2.84
N LEU A 129 5.92 -2.24 4.12
CA LEU A 129 6.92 -3.00 4.86
C LEU A 129 7.10 -4.41 4.28
N ASN A 130 6.01 -5.07 3.95
CA ASN A 130 6.04 -6.40 3.36
C ASN A 130 6.80 -6.42 2.02
N SER A 131 6.52 -5.48 1.12
CA SER A 131 7.21 -5.39 -0.18
C SER A 131 8.69 -5.05 -0.06
N THR A 132 9.09 -4.42 1.05
CA THR A 132 10.50 -4.06 1.32
C THR A 132 11.27 -5.20 1.97
N LEU A 133 10.65 -5.91 2.92
CA LEU A 133 11.31 -6.89 3.78
C LEU A 133 11.19 -8.33 3.27
N VAL A 134 10.15 -8.64 2.48
CA VAL A 134 9.91 -9.99 1.97
C VAL A 134 10.13 -10.03 0.45
N PRO A 135 11.20 -10.67 -0.03
CA PRO A 135 11.44 -10.83 -1.47
C PRO A 135 10.30 -11.59 -2.16
N GLU A 136 9.96 -11.18 -3.39
CA GLU A 136 8.90 -11.81 -4.18
C GLU A 136 9.09 -13.35 -4.32
N SER A 137 10.34 -13.80 -4.45
CA SER A 137 10.68 -15.22 -4.55
C SER A 137 10.28 -16.05 -3.32
N GLU A 138 10.09 -15.42 -2.16
CA GLU A 138 9.72 -16.14 -0.93
C GLU A 138 8.25 -16.57 -0.91
N TYR A 139 7.37 -15.87 -1.67
CA TYR A 139 5.94 -16.22 -1.69
C TYR A 139 5.62 -17.56 -2.31
N SER A 140 6.45 -18.06 -3.23
CA SER A 140 6.31 -19.43 -3.78
C SER A 140 6.44 -20.49 -2.69
N LYS A 141 7.24 -20.21 -1.66
CA LYS A 141 7.48 -21.12 -0.52
C LYS A 141 6.28 -21.26 0.41
N LEU A 142 5.34 -20.29 0.39
CA LEU A 142 4.06 -20.45 1.08
C LEU A 142 3.16 -21.45 0.33
N LYS A 143 3.18 -21.41 -1.02
CA LYS A 143 2.36 -22.29 -1.85
C LYS A 143 2.81 -23.75 -1.76
N ASP A 144 4.11 -24.00 -1.73
CA ASP A 144 4.67 -25.35 -1.63
C ASP A 144 4.76 -25.88 -0.18
N GLY A 145 4.42 -25.03 0.80
CA GLY A 145 4.41 -25.37 2.22
C GLY A 145 5.80 -25.44 2.88
N SER A 146 6.86 -25.01 2.19
CA SER A 146 8.23 -25.01 2.75
C SER A 146 8.47 -23.86 3.71
N LYS A 147 7.59 -22.82 3.71
CA LYS A 147 7.54 -21.76 4.70
C LYS A 147 6.10 -21.48 5.17
N THR A 148 5.99 -20.95 6.37
CA THR A 148 4.73 -20.44 6.95
C THR A 148 4.66 -18.91 6.83
N PHE A 149 3.49 -18.34 7.06
CA PHE A 149 3.32 -16.88 7.18
C PHE A 149 4.22 -16.31 8.28
N SER A 150 4.36 -17.01 9.41
CA SER A 150 5.22 -16.58 10.51
C SER A 150 6.69 -16.47 10.08
N ASP A 151 7.17 -17.40 9.24
CA ASP A 151 8.56 -17.37 8.76
C ASP A 151 8.84 -16.15 7.87
N LEU A 152 7.85 -15.64 7.18
CA LEU A 152 8.00 -14.50 6.27
C LEU A 152 7.68 -13.16 6.93
N TRP A 153 6.70 -13.14 7.83
CA TRP A 153 6.09 -11.88 8.30
C TRP A 153 6.33 -11.55 9.77
N SER A 154 7.06 -12.36 10.52
CA SER A 154 7.40 -12.01 11.90
C SER A 154 8.12 -10.66 12.00
N THR A 155 9.17 -10.45 11.18
CA THR A 155 9.90 -9.17 11.15
C THR A 155 8.99 -8.01 10.74
N VAL A 156 8.15 -8.18 9.71
CA VAL A 156 7.19 -7.16 9.26
C VAL A 156 6.23 -6.79 10.41
N SER A 157 5.76 -7.78 11.15
CA SER A 157 4.87 -7.57 12.28
C SER A 157 5.55 -6.86 13.44
N ASP A 158 6.78 -7.25 13.77
CA ASP A 158 7.54 -6.63 14.86
C ASP A 158 7.82 -5.14 14.57
N GLU A 159 8.23 -4.82 13.36
CA GLU A 159 8.47 -3.45 12.91
C GLU A 159 7.18 -2.61 12.92
N LEU A 160 6.07 -3.18 12.48
CA LEU A 160 4.78 -2.50 12.51
C LEU A 160 4.33 -2.25 13.95
N ILE A 161 4.49 -3.23 14.84
CA ILE A 161 4.17 -3.12 16.27
C ILE A 161 5.05 -2.02 16.91
N GLU A 162 6.34 -1.98 16.61
CA GLU A 162 7.24 -0.93 17.12
C GLU A 162 6.71 0.46 16.77
N ILE A 163 6.33 0.68 15.52
CA ILE A 163 5.77 1.97 15.08
C ILE A 163 4.51 2.31 15.85
N TYR A 164 3.53 1.42 15.85
CA TYR A 164 2.21 1.71 16.42
C TYR A 164 2.23 1.87 17.94
N GLN A 165 3.09 1.15 18.63
CA GLN A 165 3.22 1.27 20.08
C GLN A 165 4.00 2.51 20.53
N ASN A 166 4.98 2.93 19.76
CA ASN A 166 5.97 3.91 20.23
C ASN A 166 5.88 5.28 19.57
N TYR A 167 5.33 5.38 18.34
CA TYR A 167 5.49 6.58 17.52
C TYR A 167 4.18 7.15 16.97
N THR A 168 3.04 6.55 17.26
CA THR A 168 1.74 7.09 16.87
C THR A 168 1.13 7.98 17.96
N GLN A 169 0.08 8.72 17.59
CA GLN A 169 -0.74 9.46 18.55
C GLN A 169 -1.39 8.51 19.57
N LYS A 170 -1.72 9.04 20.73
CA LYS A 170 -2.33 8.25 21.82
C LYS A 170 -3.82 7.94 21.65
N ASN A 171 -4.52 8.74 20.83
CA ASN A 171 -5.95 8.54 20.58
C ASN A 171 -6.16 7.40 19.58
N PRO A 172 -6.80 6.28 19.96
CA PRO A 172 -7.04 5.17 19.04
C PRO A 172 -8.30 5.38 18.16
N ALA A 173 -9.06 6.44 18.37
CA ALA A 173 -10.33 6.70 17.67
C ALA A 173 -10.19 7.71 16.52
N VAL A 174 -9.01 7.80 15.91
CA VAL A 174 -8.74 8.69 14.79
C VAL A 174 -9.21 8.02 13.49
N THR A 175 -10.12 8.69 12.78
CA THR A 175 -10.59 8.26 11.46
C THR A 175 -9.59 8.66 10.36
N TYR A 176 -9.73 8.06 9.17
CA TYR A 176 -8.95 8.45 7.99
C TYR A 176 -9.05 9.96 7.70
N GLN A 177 -10.26 10.49 7.71
CA GLN A 177 -10.48 11.92 7.47
C GLN A 177 -9.80 12.79 8.53
N GLN A 178 -9.89 12.41 9.81
CA GLN A 178 -9.25 13.14 10.89
C GLN A 178 -7.73 13.09 10.77
N ALA A 179 -7.16 11.93 10.51
CA ALA A 179 -5.70 11.76 10.33
C ALA A 179 -5.15 12.63 9.18
N THR A 180 -5.88 12.69 8.07
CA THR A 180 -5.51 13.55 6.93
C THR A 180 -5.55 15.04 7.32
N GLN A 181 -6.57 15.47 8.06
CA GLN A 181 -6.67 16.85 8.56
C GLN A 181 -5.59 17.16 9.60
N ASP A 182 -5.27 16.22 10.47
CA ASP A 182 -4.26 16.40 11.51
C ASP A 182 -2.84 16.49 10.91
N LEU A 183 -2.54 15.69 9.89
CA LEU A 183 -1.31 15.84 9.11
C LEU A 183 -1.26 17.20 8.43
N ALA A 184 -2.30 17.57 7.68
CA ALA A 184 -2.36 18.85 6.97
C ALA A 184 -2.27 20.07 7.93
N GLY A 185 -2.84 19.95 9.12
CA GLY A 185 -2.80 20.96 10.18
C GLY A 185 -1.50 20.97 11.00
N GLY A 186 -0.50 20.16 10.65
CA GLY A 186 0.80 20.15 11.33
C GLY A 186 0.82 19.48 12.71
N LYS A 187 -0.21 18.67 13.05
CA LYS A 187 -0.26 17.97 14.33
C LYS A 187 0.64 16.73 14.37
N ALA A 188 1.00 16.21 13.21
CA ALA A 188 1.90 15.06 13.05
C ALA A 188 2.84 15.29 11.87
N ALA A 189 3.97 14.57 11.89
CA ALA A 189 5.00 14.70 10.87
C ALA A 189 4.75 13.78 9.67
N ILE A 190 4.14 12.62 9.87
CA ILE A 190 4.01 11.54 8.88
C ILE A 190 2.64 10.89 8.97
N LEU A 191 2.06 10.53 7.81
CA LEU A 191 0.88 9.69 7.67
C LEU A 191 1.22 8.51 6.76
N PRO A 192 1.26 7.26 7.27
CA PRO A 192 1.61 6.07 6.48
C PRO A 192 0.39 5.61 5.66
N LEU A 193 0.19 6.24 4.53
CA LEU A 193 -0.90 5.98 3.58
C LEU A 193 -0.41 6.10 2.15
N GLY A 194 -1.34 6.06 1.19
CA GLY A 194 -1.07 6.27 -0.22
C GLY A 194 -1.64 7.58 -0.76
N THR A 195 -1.52 7.76 -2.06
CA THR A 195 -1.98 8.94 -2.82
C THR A 195 -3.47 8.86 -3.21
N TYR A 196 -4.28 8.18 -2.46
CA TYR A 196 -5.72 7.96 -2.67
C TYR A 196 -6.56 8.64 -1.63
#